data_d02753a6afca1ba4038b14930a4ab568
#
_entry.id   d02753a6afca1ba4038b14930a4ab568
#
_cell.length_a   1.000
_cell.length_b   1.000
_cell.length_c   1.000
_cell.angle_alpha   90.00
_cell.angle_beta   90.00
_cell.angle_gamma   90.00
#
_symmetry.space_group_name_H-M   'P 1'
#
loop_
_entity.id
_entity.type
_entity.pdbx_description
1 polymer ?
#
loop_
_entity_poly.entity_id
_entity_poly.type
_entity_poly.pdbx_seq_one_letter_code
_entity_poly.pdbx_strand_id
1 'polypeptide(L)'
;MTRRAGASSFRKTSFAMFMAAAAILSPAGAFAETITGALSKAYRNNAQLNSARAGVRVTDEDVAIAKSGYRPTIIGTSSIDYTEIRRSNDSTRLTSGSFGVQINQTLFDGFQTRSNVAAAEARVRASVESLRNTEENILFSGAQAYMNVIHDRQVMALTQQNLEFLKEQARSARARKEVGEATGTDVAQADAARSGAEGQLSAARAQSLASAAAYRQVIGEEPGTLKAASPLSKLLPPDLNAAVAIATKEHPAILATSHLVDAAASSVKSAEGTLLPSVTASAGVSRSYLNTSPTDLNYSDGYSHSANVGVTLSIPIYQGGRASAQVRKSKESLGQARIEVDVSREQVRQAITSAWASYAAAKEGVIANRALVNAAQLALAGVIEERDVGQRTTLDVLNAQADVINARIDIVGAERDLVLASYAILQAMGRLSIERLGLQVARYEPKDHYNAVKDKWYGLRAPGQ
;
A
#
# COMPACT_ATOMS: atom_id res chain seq x y z
N MET A 1 45.04 21.57 -61.84
CA MET A 1 45.73 22.86 -61.61
C MET A 1 45.60 23.13 -60.13
N THR A 2 46.65 22.77 -59.36
CA THR A 2 47.66 23.70 -58.76
C THR A 2 47.02 24.58 -57.68
N ARG A 3 47.43 24.66 -56.44
CA ARG A 3 48.67 24.43 -55.68
C ARG A 3 48.36 24.70 -54.19
N ARG A 4 48.88 23.87 -53.29
CA ARG A 4 49.91 24.19 -52.26
C ARG A 4 49.48 25.21 -51.18
N ALA A 5 49.48 24.90 -49.95
CA ALA A 5 50.50 24.50 -48.99
C ALA A 5 50.75 25.61 -47.97
N GLY A 6 50.84 25.28 -46.74
CA GLY A 6 51.34 26.16 -45.69
C GLY A 6 51.29 25.51 -44.30
N ALA A 7 52.28 24.69 -44.00
CA ALA A 7 52.56 24.22 -42.66
C ALA A 7 53.28 25.30 -41.85
N SER A 8 52.96 25.45 -40.56
CA SER A 8 53.99 25.80 -39.59
C SER A 8 53.58 25.32 -38.16
N SER A 9 54.42 24.46 -37.69
CA SER A 9 54.61 24.02 -36.31
C SER A 9 54.72 25.15 -35.32
N PHE A 10 54.09 24.99 -34.16
CA PHE A 10 54.73 25.46 -32.91
C PHE A 10 54.41 24.50 -31.80
N ARG A 11 55.43 23.72 -31.42
CA ARG A 11 55.55 23.03 -30.13
C ARG A 11 55.62 24.10 -29.03
N LYS A 12 54.75 23.98 -28.03
CA LYS A 12 55.16 24.35 -26.66
C LYS A 12 54.38 23.49 -25.68
N THR A 13 55.11 22.62 -25.04
CA THR A 13 54.96 22.02 -23.72
C THR A 13 54.18 22.87 -22.76
N SER A 14 53.07 22.34 -22.23
CA SER A 14 52.50 22.82 -20.97
C SER A 14 52.14 21.64 -20.12
N PHE A 15 52.84 21.55 -19.05
CA PHE A 15 52.85 20.76 -17.88
C PHE A 15 51.43 20.39 -17.44
N ALA A 16 51.19 19.09 -17.35
CA ALA A 16 50.02 18.48 -16.74
C ALA A 16 49.98 18.84 -15.26
N MET A 17 49.02 19.64 -14.86
CA MET A 17 48.61 19.81 -13.47
C MET A 17 47.54 18.78 -13.17
N PHE A 18 47.95 17.60 -12.75
CA PHE A 18 47.09 16.56 -12.17
C PHE A 18 46.62 17.07 -10.82
N MET A 19 45.53 17.84 -10.80
CA MET A 19 44.79 18.09 -9.58
C MET A 19 44.03 16.81 -9.22
N ALA A 20 44.64 16.03 -8.35
CA ALA A 20 43.96 14.95 -7.63
C ALA A 20 42.79 15.58 -6.85
N ALA A 21 41.60 15.47 -7.41
CA ALA A 21 40.38 15.62 -6.63
C ALA A 21 40.35 14.43 -5.66
N ALA A 22 40.98 14.61 -4.49
CA ALA A 22 40.73 13.78 -3.34
C ALA A 22 39.23 13.96 -3.02
N ALA A 23 38.38 13.07 -3.57
CA ALA A 23 37.04 12.87 -3.06
C ALA A 23 37.21 12.55 -1.58
N ILE A 24 36.93 13.52 -0.74
CA ILE A 24 36.72 13.33 0.68
C ILE A 24 35.52 12.39 0.78
N LEU A 25 35.78 11.07 0.75
CA LEU A 25 34.91 10.11 1.35
C LEU A 25 34.91 10.45 2.85
N SER A 26 34.07 11.41 3.22
CA SER A 26 33.62 11.50 4.59
C SER A 26 33.09 10.13 4.93
N PRO A 27 33.61 9.39 5.91
CA PRO A 27 32.91 8.23 6.40
C PRO A 27 31.56 8.80 6.84
N ALA A 28 30.49 8.46 6.12
CA ALA A 28 29.15 8.69 6.60
C ALA A 28 29.14 8.01 7.95
N GLY A 29 29.28 8.78 9.02
CA GLY A 29 29.23 8.28 10.36
C GLY A 29 28.01 7.41 10.43
N ALA A 30 28.21 6.13 10.74
CA ALA A 30 27.12 5.17 10.87
C ALA A 30 26.28 5.57 12.09
N PHE A 31 25.56 6.68 11.97
CA PHE A 31 24.56 7.07 12.95
C PHE A 31 23.51 5.99 12.98
N ALA A 32 23.27 5.45 14.17
CA ALA A 32 22.22 4.46 14.36
C ALA A 32 20.90 5.04 13.82
N GLU A 33 20.29 4.30 12.91
CA GLU A 33 19.04 4.70 12.27
C GLU A 33 17.92 4.78 13.29
N THR A 34 17.14 5.86 13.24
CA THR A 34 15.98 6.04 14.12
C THR A 34 14.73 5.46 13.48
N ILE A 35 13.73 5.13 14.30
CA ILE A 35 12.43 4.65 13.80
C ILE A 35 11.79 5.67 12.83
N THR A 36 11.90 6.97 13.11
CA THR A 36 11.40 8.03 12.22
C THR A 36 12.15 8.06 10.89
N GLY A 37 13.47 7.81 10.89
CA GLY A 37 14.27 7.67 9.68
C GLY A 37 13.81 6.49 8.83
N ALA A 38 13.63 5.31 9.44
CA ALA A 38 13.14 4.10 8.77
C ALA A 38 11.72 4.29 8.20
N LEU A 39 10.80 4.90 8.97
CA LEU A 39 9.44 5.21 8.50
C LEU A 39 9.45 6.22 7.34
N SER A 40 10.36 7.17 7.35
CA SER A 40 10.56 8.12 6.24
C SER A 40 10.99 7.41 4.95
N LYS A 41 11.85 6.39 5.05
CA LYS A 41 12.24 5.55 3.91
C LYS A 41 11.09 4.67 3.44
N ALA A 42 10.35 4.04 4.36
CA ALA A 42 9.15 3.26 4.03
C ALA A 42 8.13 4.10 3.25
N TYR A 43 7.84 5.31 3.71
CA TYR A 43 6.91 6.21 3.02
C TYR A 43 7.33 6.57 1.60
N ARG A 44 8.65 6.71 1.33
CA ARG A 44 9.17 7.02 0.00
C ARG A 44 9.26 5.81 -0.91
N ASN A 45 9.75 4.68 -0.39
CA ASN A 45 10.25 3.57 -1.20
C ASN A 45 9.27 2.38 -1.25
N ASN A 46 8.27 2.30 -0.36
CA ASN A 46 7.40 1.13 -0.28
C ASN A 46 6.58 0.95 -1.56
N ALA A 47 6.71 -0.23 -2.20
CA ALA A 47 6.06 -0.54 -3.46
C ALA A 47 4.52 -0.59 -3.34
N GLN A 48 3.98 -1.09 -2.22
CA GLN A 48 2.55 -1.18 -1.99
C GLN A 48 1.93 0.21 -1.87
N LEU A 49 2.60 1.14 -1.17
CA LEU A 49 2.17 2.53 -1.07
C LEU A 49 2.21 3.24 -2.42
N ASN A 50 3.27 3.03 -3.20
CA ASN A 50 3.39 3.59 -4.55
C ASN A 50 2.33 3.02 -5.50
N SER A 51 1.97 1.74 -5.35
CA SER A 51 0.84 1.13 -6.07
C SER A 51 -0.49 1.77 -5.68
N ALA A 52 -0.74 2.01 -4.40
CA ALA A 52 -1.95 2.69 -3.92
C ALA A 52 -2.04 4.15 -4.45
N ARG A 53 -0.92 4.88 -4.49
CA ARG A 53 -0.84 6.21 -5.13
C ARG A 53 -1.19 6.15 -6.62
N ALA A 54 -0.71 5.12 -7.32
CA ALA A 54 -1.09 4.89 -8.71
C ALA A 54 -2.60 4.59 -8.85
N GLY A 55 -3.18 3.83 -7.91
CA GLY A 55 -4.62 3.56 -7.86
C GLY A 55 -5.47 4.83 -7.76
N VAL A 56 -5.05 5.81 -6.95
CA VAL A 56 -5.73 7.13 -6.91
C VAL A 56 -5.68 7.81 -8.27
N ARG A 57 -4.50 7.80 -8.94
CA ARG A 57 -4.37 8.40 -10.29
C ARG A 57 -5.27 7.72 -11.33
N VAL A 58 -5.46 6.40 -11.23
CA VAL A 58 -6.42 5.67 -12.09
C VAL A 58 -7.84 6.18 -11.84
N THR A 59 -8.24 6.32 -10.57
CA THR A 59 -9.59 6.81 -10.22
C THR A 59 -9.80 8.28 -10.64
N ASP A 60 -8.75 9.10 -10.66
CA ASP A 60 -8.82 10.49 -11.15
C ASP A 60 -9.25 10.55 -12.63
N GLU A 61 -8.77 9.63 -13.47
CA GLU A 61 -9.13 9.56 -14.89
C GLU A 61 -10.62 9.19 -15.09
N ASP A 62 -11.24 8.48 -14.15
CA ASP A 62 -12.68 8.19 -14.22
C ASP A 62 -13.54 9.46 -14.23
N VAL A 63 -13.04 10.57 -13.62
CA VAL A 63 -13.72 11.87 -13.66
C VAL A 63 -13.65 12.46 -15.06
N ALA A 64 -12.51 12.36 -15.73
CA ALA A 64 -12.37 12.81 -17.14
C ALA A 64 -13.26 11.97 -18.07
N ILE A 65 -13.33 10.66 -17.84
CA ILE A 65 -14.23 9.74 -18.57
C ILE A 65 -15.69 10.14 -18.33
N ALA A 66 -16.10 10.37 -17.08
CA ALA A 66 -17.47 10.80 -16.78
C ALA A 66 -17.81 12.15 -17.41
N LYS A 67 -16.88 13.12 -17.40
CA LYS A 67 -17.04 14.43 -18.03
C LYS A 67 -17.09 14.37 -19.56
N SER A 68 -16.56 13.30 -20.19
CA SER A 68 -16.64 13.15 -21.64
C SER A 68 -18.08 13.06 -22.16
N GLY A 69 -19.04 12.69 -21.30
CA GLY A 69 -20.47 12.74 -21.63
C GLY A 69 -21.02 14.13 -21.97
N TYR A 70 -20.33 15.19 -21.56
CA TYR A 70 -20.67 16.57 -21.95
C TYR A 70 -20.07 17.00 -23.30
N ARG A 71 -19.21 16.17 -23.91
CA ARG A 71 -18.40 16.55 -25.08
C ARG A 71 -18.95 15.91 -26.34
N PRO A 72 -18.76 16.53 -27.52
CA PRO A 72 -19.13 15.90 -28.77
C PRO A 72 -18.26 14.68 -29.05
N THR A 73 -18.86 13.65 -29.64
CA THR A 73 -18.15 12.52 -30.24
C THR A 73 -18.08 12.70 -31.75
N ILE A 74 -16.89 12.53 -32.33
CA ILE A 74 -16.66 12.62 -33.78
C ILE A 74 -16.23 11.24 -34.24
N ILE A 75 -16.98 10.66 -35.17
CA ILE A 75 -16.76 9.31 -35.68
C ILE A 75 -16.60 9.36 -37.20
N GLY A 76 -15.49 8.85 -37.73
CA GLY A 76 -15.31 8.54 -39.13
C GLY A 76 -15.68 7.10 -39.41
N THR A 77 -16.52 6.84 -40.41
CA THR A 77 -16.90 5.51 -40.84
C THR A 77 -16.57 5.28 -42.30
N SER A 78 -16.09 4.10 -42.64
CA SER A 78 -15.90 3.64 -44.00
C SER A 78 -16.38 2.22 -44.12
N SER A 79 -17.21 1.90 -45.13
CA SER A 79 -17.65 0.55 -45.42
C SER A 79 -17.52 0.25 -46.91
N ILE A 80 -17.33 -1.02 -47.25
CA ILE A 80 -17.45 -1.61 -48.56
C ILE A 80 -18.26 -2.88 -48.37
N ASP A 81 -19.38 -2.94 -49.07
CA ASP A 81 -20.32 -4.05 -48.99
C ASP A 81 -20.54 -4.66 -50.39
N TYR A 82 -20.51 -5.97 -50.51
CA TYR A 82 -20.85 -6.72 -51.67
C TYR A 82 -22.07 -7.59 -51.36
N THR A 83 -23.14 -7.42 -52.12
CA THR A 83 -24.39 -8.18 -51.95
C THR A 83 -24.77 -8.83 -53.26
N GLU A 84 -24.98 -10.13 -53.27
CA GLU A 84 -25.57 -10.86 -54.41
C GLU A 84 -27.00 -11.26 -54.05
N ILE A 85 -27.95 -10.76 -54.82
CA ILE A 85 -29.38 -11.09 -54.68
C ILE A 85 -29.73 -12.03 -55.82
N ARG A 86 -30.06 -13.29 -55.51
CA ARG A 86 -30.52 -14.28 -56.46
C ARG A 86 -32.02 -14.45 -56.35
N ARG A 87 -32.73 -14.27 -57.47
CA ARG A 87 -34.14 -14.58 -57.63
C ARG A 87 -34.29 -15.71 -58.66
N SER A 88 -35.45 -16.35 -58.74
CA SER A 88 -35.64 -17.54 -59.58
C SER A 88 -35.16 -17.39 -61.02
N ASN A 89 -35.22 -16.19 -61.61
CA ASN A 89 -34.88 -15.95 -63.03
C ASN A 89 -33.83 -14.79 -63.18
N ASP A 90 -33.29 -14.25 -62.07
CA ASP A 90 -32.38 -13.12 -62.14
C ASP A 90 -31.40 -13.10 -60.97
N SER A 91 -30.20 -12.58 -61.20
CA SER A 91 -29.21 -12.32 -60.13
C SER A 91 -28.63 -10.92 -60.30
N THR A 92 -28.80 -10.14 -59.24
CA THR A 92 -28.26 -8.75 -59.19
C THR A 92 -27.13 -8.71 -58.17
N ARG A 93 -26.00 -8.16 -58.55
CA ARG A 93 -24.83 -7.92 -57.69
C ARG A 93 -24.73 -6.45 -57.40
N LEU A 94 -24.69 -6.12 -56.12
CA LEU A 94 -24.51 -4.73 -55.67
C LEU A 94 -23.14 -4.63 -54.98
N THR A 95 -22.33 -3.67 -55.43
CA THR A 95 -21.14 -3.26 -54.72
C THR A 95 -21.37 -1.82 -54.22
N SER A 96 -21.43 -1.68 -52.91
CA SER A 96 -21.56 -0.34 -52.31
C SER A 96 -20.36 0.00 -51.44
N GLY A 97 -19.99 1.27 -51.46
CA GLY A 97 -18.95 1.81 -50.55
C GLY A 97 -19.45 3.09 -49.91
N SER A 98 -19.12 3.32 -48.70
CA SER A 98 -19.42 4.59 -48.03
C SER A 98 -18.22 5.11 -47.23
N PHE A 99 -18.09 6.42 -47.19
CA PHE A 99 -17.18 7.14 -46.27
C PHE A 99 -17.90 8.34 -45.71
N GLY A 100 -17.86 8.50 -44.39
CA GLY A 100 -18.56 9.58 -43.71
C GLY A 100 -17.89 10.03 -42.44
N VAL A 101 -18.19 11.23 -41.99
CA VAL A 101 -17.85 11.78 -40.69
C VAL A 101 -19.14 12.27 -40.03
N GLN A 102 -19.35 11.85 -38.79
CA GLN A 102 -20.51 12.22 -37.99
C GLN A 102 -20.07 12.78 -36.64
N ILE A 103 -20.71 13.86 -36.24
CA ILE A 103 -20.58 14.49 -34.92
C ILE A 103 -21.88 14.26 -34.17
N ASN A 104 -21.81 13.74 -32.94
CA ASN A 104 -22.94 13.58 -32.05
C ASN A 104 -22.68 14.35 -30.76
N GLN A 105 -23.63 15.18 -30.33
CA GLN A 105 -23.59 15.94 -29.10
C GLN A 105 -24.86 15.69 -28.30
N THR A 106 -24.70 15.12 -27.10
CA THR A 106 -25.81 15.04 -26.14
C THR A 106 -26.05 16.43 -25.56
N LEU A 107 -27.24 16.97 -25.75
CA LEU A 107 -27.64 18.28 -25.22
C LEU A 107 -28.31 18.12 -23.85
N PHE A 108 -29.06 17.03 -23.68
CA PHE A 108 -29.73 16.66 -22.43
C PHE A 108 -29.85 15.14 -22.33
N ASP A 109 -29.50 14.58 -21.18
CA ASP A 109 -29.51 13.14 -20.91
C ASP A 109 -30.28 12.75 -19.65
N GLY A 110 -31.23 13.59 -19.21
CA GLY A 110 -31.92 13.35 -17.95
C GLY A 110 -31.01 13.51 -16.71
N PHE A 111 -30.00 14.36 -16.78
CA PHE A 111 -29.00 14.61 -15.72
C PHE A 111 -28.07 13.41 -15.41
N GLN A 112 -28.02 12.40 -16.29
CA GLN A 112 -27.18 11.21 -16.09
C GLN A 112 -25.70 11.58 -16.04
N THR A 113 -25.19 12.33 -17.03
CA THR A 113 -23.79 12.77 -17.05
C THR A 113 -23.41 13.56 -15.83
N ARG A 114 -24.26 14.50 -15.39
CA ARG A 114 -24.02 15.28 -14.16
C ARG A 114 -23.90 14.36 -12.93
N SER A 115 -24.79 13.39 -12.81
CA SER A 115 -24.80 12.45 -11.69
C SER A 115 -23.62 11.49 -11.74
N ASN A 116 -23.20 11.05 -12.94
CA ASN A 116 -22.03 10.20 -13.14
C ASN A 116 -20.73 10.94 -12.77
N VAL A 117 -20.61 12.22 -13.12
CA VAL A 117 -19.47 13.05 -12.70
C VAL A 117 -19.44 13.17 -11.18
N ALA A 118 -20.57 13.49 -10.55
CA ALA A 118 -20.65 13.57 -9.08
C ALA A 118 -20.29 12.23 -8.40
N ALA A 119 -20.71 11.09 -8.98
CA ALA A 119 -20.36 9.77 -8.50
C ALA A 119 -18.86 9.50 -8.65
N ALA A 120 -18.24 9.85 -9.79
CA ALA A 120 -16.81 9.70 -10.03
C ALA A 120 -15.99 10.56 -9.06
N GLU A 121 -16.37 11.83 -8.85
CA GLU A 121 -15.70 12.72 -7.90
C GLU A 121 -15.82 12.20 -6.45
N ALA A 122 -16.95 11.60 -6.07
CA ALA A 122 -17.11 10.97 -4.76
C ALA A 122 -16.20 9.74 -4.62
N ARG A 123 -16.04 8.93 -5.68
CA ARG A 123 -15.08 7.81 -5.69
C ARG A 123 -13.63 8.27 -5.57
N VAL A 124 -13.26 9.38 -6.21
CA VAL A 124 -11.92 9.97 -6.03
C VAL A 124 -11.70 10.34 -4.57
N ARG A 125 -12.67 11.01 -3.91
CA ARG A 125 -12.56 11.31 -2.47
C ARG A 125 -12.41 10.04 -1.62
N ALA A 126 -13.19 9.01 -1.92
CA ALA A 126 -13.07 7.71 -1.25
C ALA A 126 -11.69 7.07 -1.46
N SER A 127 -11.15 7.13 -2.68
CA SER A 127 -9.83 6.60 -3.04
C SER A 127 -8.69 7.35 -2.31
N VAL A 128 -8.80 8.66 -2.14
CA VAL A 128 -7.85 9.46 -1.36
C VAL A 128 -7.85 9.05 0.12
N GLU A 129 -9.03 8.85 0.72
CA GLU A 129 -9.11 8.38 2.11
C GLU A 129 -8.63 6.93 2.26
N SER A 130 -8.88 6.07 1.27
CA SER A 130 -8.32 4.71 1.21
C SER A 130 -6.79 4.73 1.12
N LEU A 131 -6.21 5.67 0.37
CA LEU A 131 -4.77 5.89 0.32
C LEU A 131 -4.22 6.28 1.70
N ARG A 132 -4.89 7.21 2.41
CA ARG A 132 -4.50 7.57 3.79
C ARG A 132 -4.50 6.37 4.72
N ASN A 133 -5.53 5.52 4.64
CA ASN A 133 -5.56 4.28 5.42
C ASN A 133 -4.40 3.33 5.06
N THR A 134 -4.04 3.25 3.79
CA THR A 134 -2.88 2.47 3.33
C THR A 134 -1.57 3.06 3.85
N GLU A 135 -1.42 4.39 3.86
CA GLU A 135 -0.25 5.07 4.43
C GLU A 135 -0.07 4.73 5.91
N GLU A 136 -1.14 4.77 6.70
CA GLU A 136 -1.12 4.40 8.12
C GLU A 136 -0.72 2.93 8.34
N ASN A 137 -1.27 2.02 7.52
CA ASN A 137 -0.93 0.60 7.56
C ASN A 137 0.55 0.35 7.26
N ILE A 138 1.11 1.04 6.26
CA ILE A 138 2.53 0.92 5.90
C ILE A 138 3.42 1.52 6.98
N LEU A 139 3.05 2.66 7.58
CA LEU A 139 3.80 3.24 8.69
C LEU A 139 3.80 2.31 9.91
N PHE A 140 2.67 1.68 10.23
CA PHE A 140 2.61 0.68 11.29
C PHE A 140 3.45 -0.56 10.99
N SER A 141 3.34 -1.11 9.77
CA SER A 141 4.15 -2.24 9.32
C SER A 141 5.65 -1.91 9.34
N GLY A 142 6.02 -0.67 9.02
CA GLY A 142 7.38 -0.16 9.14
C GLY A 142 7.87 -0.14 10.60
N ALA A 143 7.04 0.36 11.52
CA ALA A 143 7.35 0.34 12.95
C ALA A 143 7.50 -1.09 13.48
N GLN A 144 6.63 -2.00 13.03
CA GLN A 144 6.68 -3.42 13.39
C GLN A 144 7.96 -4.09 12.87
N ALA A 145 8.30 -3.88 11.60
CA ALA A 145 9.53 -4.41 11.00
C ALA A 145 10.78 -3.89 11.73
N TYR A 146 10.82 -2.58 12.05
CA TYR A 146 11.89 -1.95 12.79
C TYR A 146 12.09 -2.56 14.18
N MET A 147 11.01 -2.68 14.94
CA MET A 147 11.05 -3.22 16.30
C MET A 147 11.36 -4.72 16.33
N ASN A 148 10.88 -5.49 15.35
CA ASN A 148 11.20 -6.91 15.23
C ASN A 148 12.69 -7.15 14.97
N VAL A 149 13.36 -6.34 14.14
CA VAL A 149 14.81 -6.45 13.94
C VAL A 149 15.58 -6.17 15.23
N ILE A 150 15.18 -5.15 15.99
CA ILE A 150 15.81 -4.86 17.29
C ILE A 150 15.62 -6.03 18.26
N HIS A 151 14.39 -6.51 18.41
CA HIS A 151 14.04 -7.65 19.26
C HIS A 151 14.87 -8.89 18.89
N ASP A 152 14.83 -9.31 17.63
CA ASP A 152 15.45 -10.56 17.21
C ASP A 152 16.98 -10.52 17.28
N ARG A 153 17.58 -9.34 17.04
CA ARG A 153 19.04 -9.14 17.28
C ARG A 153 19.39 -9.22 18.76
N GLN A 154 18.53 -8.69 19.65
CA GLN A 154 18.75 -8.78 21.09
C GLN A 154 18.58 -10.21 21.59
N VAL A 155 17.56 -10.93 21.12
CA VAL A 155 17.35 -12.35 21.43
C VAL A 155 18.54 -13.20 20.96
N MET A 156 19.04 -12.94 19.73
CA MET A 156 20.23 -13.63 19.22
C MET A 156 21.47 -13.35 20.11
N ALA A 157 21.66 -12.12 20.56
CA ALA A 157 22.78 -11.77 21.44
C ALA A 157 22.65 -12.45 22.83
N LEU A 158 21.43 -12.49 23.39
CA LEU A 158 21.16 -13.17 24.66
C LEU A 158 21.38 -14.68 24.55
N THR A 159 20.92 -15.32 23.49
CA THR A 159 21.13 -16.77 23.27
C THR A 159 22.60 -17.09 23.02
N GLN A 160 23.36 -16.20 22.36
CA GLN A 160 24.81 -16.36 22.24
C GLN A 160 25.50 -16.29 23.62
N GLN A 161 25.14 -15.32 24.47
CA GLN A 161 25.68 -15.21 25.83
C GLN A 161 25.33 -16.44 26.66
N ASN A 162 24.10 -16.94 26.55
CA ASN A 162 23.67 -18.16 27.24
C ASN A 162 24.49 -19.39 26.78
N LEU A 163 24.75 -19.52 25.48
CA LEU A 163 25.59 -20.62 24.98
C LEU A 163 27.00 -20.55 25.56
N GLU A 164 27.62 -19.36 25.65
CA GLU A 164 28.95 -19.24 26.27
C GLU A 164 28.94 -19.63 27.77
N PHE A 165 27.91 -19.23 28.52
CA PHE A 165 27.73 -19.65 29.90
C PHE A 165 27.62 -21.17 30.00
N LEU A 166 26.81 -21.82 29.17
CA LEU A 166 26.59 -23.26 29.21
C LEU A 166 27.84 -24.05 28.75
N LYS A 167 28.66 -23.49 27.86
CA LYS A 167 29.98 -24.06 27.52
C LYS A 167 30.90 -24.09 28.74
N GLU A 168 30.93 -23.00 29.52
CA GLU A 168 31.74 -22.96 30.74
C GLU A 168 31.21 -23.93 31.81
N GLN A 169 29.89 -24.04 31.96
CA GLN A 169 29.29 -25.04 32.88
C GLN A 169 29.65 -26.47 32.47
N ALA A 170 29.60 -26.81 31.19
CA ALA A 170 30.00 -28.11 30.68
C ALA A 170 31.49 -28.40 30.90
N ARG A 171 32.35 -27.39 30.74
CA ARG A 171 33.80 -27.50 31.05
C ARG A 171 34.03 -27.70 32.55
N SER A 172 33.37 -26.90 33.40
CA SER A 172 33.43 -27.02 34.86
C SER A 172 32.96 -28.38 35.33
N ALA A 173 31.83 -28.89 34.85
CA ALA A 173 31.33 -30.21 35.22
C ALA A 173 32.29 -31.36 34.89
N ARG A 174 33.01 -31.26 33.74
CA ARG A 174 34.03 -32.25 33.36
C ARG A 174 35.24 -32.18 34.29
N ALA A 175 35.75 -30.96 34.58
CA ALA A 175 36.89 -30.79 35.49
C ALA A 175 36.56 -31.28 36.93
N ARG A 176 35.38 -31.00 37.46
CA ARG A 176 34.90 -31.50 38.76
C ARG A 176 34.73 -33.01 38.79
N LYS A 177 34.32 -33.62 37.66
CA LYS A 177 34.29 -35.11 37.54
C LYS A 177 35.67 -35.74 37.63
N GLU A 178 36.68 -35.12 37.01
CA GLU A 178 38.07 -35.63 37.02
C GLU A 178 38.64 -35.68 38.45
N VAL A 179 38.22 -34.74 39.35
CA VAL A 179 38.63 -34.71 40.76
C VAL A 179 37.65 -35.43 41.71
N GLY A 180 36.60 -36.07 41.13
CA GLY A 180 35.64 -36.85 41.92
C GLY A 180 34.48 -36.05 42.57
N GLU A 181 34.35 -34.74 42.29
CA GLU A 181 33.33 -33.84 42.85
C GLU A 181 32.04 -33.77 42.05
N ALA A 182 31.97 -34.39 40.85
CA ALA A 182 30.77 -34.46 40.03
C ALA A 182 30.58 -35.85 39.42
N THR A 183 29.34 -36.16 39.06
CA THR A 183 28.96 -37.45 38.46
C THR A 183 29.03 -37.42 36.93
N GLY A 184 29.00 -38.61 36.30
CA GLY A 184 28.82 -38.71 34.83
C GLY A 184 27.50 -38.10 34.36
N THR A 185 26.46 -38.14 35.20
CA THR A 185 25.14 -37.57 34.93
C THR A 185 25.20 -36.02 34.86
N ASP A 186 25.95 -35.40 35.77
CA ASP A 186 26.15 -33.92 35.76
C ASP A 186 26.78 -33.44 34.45
N VAL A 187 27.81 -34.17 33.98
CA VAL A 187 28.45 -33.87 32.68
C VAL A 187 27.49 -34.05 31.53
N ALA A 188 26.71 -35.15 31.51
CA ALA A 188 25.73 -35.40 30.46
C ALA A 188 24.62 -34.33 30.43
N GLN A 189 24.14 -33.88 31.59
CA GLN A 189 23.18 -32.78 31.68
C GLN A 189 23.72 -31.45 31.20
N ALA A 190 24.96 -31.08 31.52
CA ALA A 190 25.61 -29.87 31.07
C ALA A 190 25.87 -29.93 29.57
N ASP A 191 26.29 -31.06 29.00
CA ASP A 191 26.48 -31.25 27.56
C ASP A 191 25.14 -31.21 26.80
N ALA A 192 24.05 -31.76 27.36
CA ALA A 192 22.71 -31.67 26.78
C ALA A 192 22.22 -30.22 26.76
N ALA A 193 22.37 -29.48 27.88
CA ALA A 193 22.01 -28.08 27.93
C ALA A 193 22.80 -27.22 26.92
N ARG A 194 24.12 -27.44 26.78
CA ARG A 194 24.95 -26.79 25.76
C ARG A 194 24.45 -27.07 24.33
N SER A 195 24.18 -28.34 23.99
CA SER A 195 23.70 -28.73 22.68
C SER A 195 22.31 -28.13 22.37
N GLY A 196 21.43 -28.08 23.38
CA GLY A 196 20.16 -27.37 23.28
C GLY A 196 20.32 -25.87 22.98
N ALA A 197 21.27 -25.21 23.66
CA ALA A 197 21.57 -23.78 23.42
C ALA A 197 22.20 -23.53 22.03
N GLU A 198 22.98 -24.46 21.49
CA GLU A 198 23.48 -24.40 20.10
C GLU A 198 22.33 -24.43 19.08
N GLY A 199 21.31 -25.27 19.32
CA GLY A 199 20.10 -25.32 18.53
C GLY A 199 19.28 -24.01 18.64
N GLN A 200 19.09 -23.49 19.87
CA GLN A 200 18.39 -22.22 20.10
C GLN A 200 19.09 -21.03 19.42
N LEU A 201 20.42 -20.95 19.47
CA LEU A 201 21.18 -19.91 18.78
C LEU A 201 21.01 -20.00 17.28
N SER A 202 21.01 -21.19 16.71
CA SER A 202 20.78 -21.39 15.26
C SER A 202 19.39 -20.90 14.86
N ALA A 203 18.35 -21.19 15.65
CA ALA A 203 17.00 -20.69 15.44
C ALA A 203 16.93 -19.14 15.57
N ALA A 204 17.58 -18.57 16.60
CA ALA A 204 17.61 -17.12 16.79
C ALA A 204 18.32 -16.38 15.64
N ARG A 205 19.39 -16.97 15.08
CA ARG A 205 20.08 -16.45 13.89
C ARG A 205 19.17 -16.46 12.66
N ALA A 206 18.47 -17.57 12.42
CA ALA A 206 17.50 -17.68 11.33
C ALA A 206 16.37 -16.64 11.47
N GLN A 207 15.84 -16.47 12.69
CA GLN A 207 14.80 -15.47 12.97
C GLN A 207 15.31 -14.04 12.73
N SER A 208 16.53 -13.71 13.15
CA SER A 208 17.14 -12.40 12.90
C SER A 208 17.34 -12.11 11.41
N LEU A 209 17.65 -13.12 10.60
CA LEU A 209 17.71 -12.98 9.14
C LEU A 209 16.33 -12.79 8.53
N ALA A 210 15.31 -13.50 9.04
CA ALA A 210 13.93 -13.36 8.57
C ALA A 210 13.38 -11.96 8.86
N SER A 211 13.61 -11.43 10.06
CA SER A 211 13.18 -10.06 10.39
C SER A 211 13.94 -8.99 9.59
N ALA A 212 15.22 -9.20 9.28
CA ALA A 212 15.96 -8.31 8.38
C ALA A 212 15.39 -8.32 6.96
N ALA A 213 15.00 -9.48 6.44
CA ALA A 213 14.34 -9.59 5.14
C ALA A 213 12.96 -8.90 5.12
N ALA A 214 12.15 -9.05 6.19
CA ALA A 214 10.89 -8.36 6.35
C ALA A 214 11.05 -6.83 6.43
N TYR A 215 12.08 -6.38 7.15
CA TYR A 215 12.46 -4.96 7.20
C TYR A 215 12.76 -4.42 5.80
N ARG A 216 13.60 -5.11 5.05
CA ARG A 216 13.93 -4.73 3.67
C ARG A 216 12.69 -4.69 2.77
N GLN A 217 11.76 -5.63 2.92
CA GLN A 217 10.52 -5.65 2.13
C GLN A 217 9.68 -4.38 2.38
N VAL A 218 9.56 -3.94 3.64
CA VAL A 218 8.68 -2.82 4.00
C VAL A 218 9.37 -1.47 3.80
N ILE A 219 10.65 -1.35 4.19
CA ILE A 219 11.39 -0.09 4.22
C ILE A 219 12.21 0.14 2.93
N GLY A 220 12.55 -0.94 2.23
CA GLY A 220 13.25 -0.87 0.95
C GLY A 220 14.77 -0.93 1.04
N GLU A 221 15.36 -1.00 2.24
CA GLU A 221 16.80 -1.08 2.48
C GLU A 221 17.13 -2.12 3.55
N GLU A 222 18.37 -2.60 3.57
CA GLU A 222 18.84 -3.50 4.64
C GLU A 222 18.98 -2.76 5.97
N PRO A 223 18.62 -3.40 7.11
CA PRO A 223 18.71 -2.76 8.41
C PRO A 223 20.18 -2.63 8.85
N GLY A 224 20.68 -1.40 8.97
CA GLY A 224 21.96 -1.07 9.57
C GLY A 224 21.93 -1.20 11.10
N THR A 225 22.70 -0.37 11.80
CA THR A 225 22.58 -0.22 13.25
C THR A 225 21.32 0.57 13.58
N LEU A 226 20.40 -0.01 14.37
CA LEU A 226 19.12 0.60 14.72
C LEU A 226 19.17 1.13 16.16
N LYS A 227 18.59 2.31 16.39
CA LYS A 227 18.45 2.91 17.71
C LYS A 227 17.21 2.39 18.42
N ALA A 228 17.30 2.14 19.73
CA ALA A 228 16.11 1.81 20.52
C ALA A 228 15.04 2.89 20.39
N ALA A 229 13.78 2.46 20.18
CA ALA A 229 12.64 3.35 20.06
C ALA A 229 11.87 3.42 21.38
N SER A 230 11.21 4.55 21.61
CA SER A 230 10.36 4.77 22.79
C SER A 230 8.89 4.79 22.39
N PRO A 231 7.97 4.40 23.30
CA PRO A 231 6.53 4.50 23.06
C PRO A 231 6.07 5.94 22.78
N LEU A 232 5.08 6.11 21.93
CA LEU A 232 4.50 7.40 21.55
C LEU A 232 3.49 7.94 22.59
N SER A 233 3.73 7.74 23.88
CA SER A 233 2.80 8.06 24.95
C SER A 233 2.28 9.51 24.95
N LYS A 234 3.10 10.47 24.48
CA LYS A 234 2.74 11.90 24.39
C LYS A 234 1.70 12.21 23.29
N LEU A 235 1.55 11.33 22.31
CA LEU A 235 0.61 11.47 21.18
C LEU A 235 -0.71 10.75 21.43
N LEU A 236 -0.78 9.94 22.49
CA LEU A 236 -1.98 9.18 22.83
C LEU A 236 -3.02 10.08 23.52
N PRO A 237 -4.34 9.82 23.32
CA PRO A 237 -5.39 10.48 24.06
C PRO A 237 -5.40 10.04 25.54
N PRO A 238 -6.10 10.80 26.41
CA PRO A 238 -6.10 10.51 27.84
C PRO A 238 -6.82 9.20 28.20
N ASP A 239 -7.84 8.82 27.43
CA ASP A 239 -8.66 7.63 27.70
C ASP A 239 -9.21 6.99 26.40
N LEU A 240 -9.77 5.79 26.54
CA LEU A 240 -10.38 5.02 25.46
C LEU A 240 -11.55 5.76 24.80
N ASN A 241 -12.40 6.46 25.59
CA ASN A 241 -13.56 7.13 25.05
C ASN A 241 -13.17 8.30 24.16
N ALA A 242 -12.13 9.06 24.55
CA ALA A 242 -11.56 10.10 23.71
C ALA A 242 -10.96 9.53 22.42
N ALA A 243 -10.28 8.37 22.47
CA ALA A 243 -9.76 7.69 21.30
C ALA A 243 -10.88 7.31 20.32
N VAL A 244 -11.95 6.68 20.81
CA VAL A 244 -13.13 6.30 20.01
C VAL A 244 -13.82 7.50 19.40
N ALA A 245 -14.01 8.58 20.17
CA ALA A 245 -14.65 9.79 19.69
C ALA A 245 -13.87 10.47 18.54
N ILE A 246 -12.55 10.47 18.63
CA ILE A 246 -11.66 10.97 17.57
C ILE A 246 -11.77 10.10 16.32
N ALA A 247 -11.61 8.80 16.47
CA ALA A 247 -11.59 7.87 15.35
C ALA A 247 -12.93 7.85 14.59
N THR A 248 -14.05 7.89 15.28
CA THR A 248 -15.37 7.92 14.64
C THR A 248 -15.52 9.11 13.67
N LYS A 249 -14.80 10.21 13.90
CA LYS A 249 -14.85 11.41 13.06
C LYS A 249 -13.75 11.47 12.00
N GLU A 250 -12.56 10.97 12.30
CA GLU A 250 -11.35 11.24 11.51
C GLU A 250 -10.76 10.02 10.81
N HIS A 251 -11.22 8.79 11.16
CA HIS A 251 -10.62 7.57 10.64
C HIS A 251 -10.82 7.44 9.13
N PRO A 252 -9.74 7.27 8.34
CA PRO A 252 -9.82 7.28 6.88
C PRO A 252 -10.75 6.21 6.30
N ALA A 253 -10.82 5.01 6.92
CA ALA A 253 -11.71 3.95 6.46
C ALA A 253 -13.20 4.34 6.56
N ILE A 254 -13.60 5.06 7.63
CA ILE A 254 -14.97 5.54 7.80
C ILE A 254 -15.27 6.66 6.79
N LEU A 255 -14.31 7.57 6.57
CA LEU A 255 -14.47 8.64 5.59
C LEU A 255 -14.55 8.08 4.16
N ALA A 256 -13.74 7.08 3.82
CA ALA A 256 -13.77 6.41 2.53
C ALA A 256 -15.16 5.79 2.25
N THR A 257 -15.69 5.01 3.20
CA THR A 257 -17.03 4.40 3.06
C THR A 257 -18.14 5.46 3.01
N SER A 258 -18.02 6.56 3.76
CA SER A 258 -18.96 7.69 3.66
C SER A 258 -18.97 8.33 2.27
N HIS A 259 -17.83 8.51 1.64
CA HIS A 259 -17.76 9.02 0.25
C HIS A 259 -18.30 8.01 -0.77
N LEU A 260 -18.23 6.70 -0.48
CA LEU A 260 -18.88 5.69 -1.32
C LEU A 260 -20.42 5.77 -1.21
N VAL A 261 -20.98 6.16 -0.07
CA VAL A 261 -22.41 6.49 0.06
C VAL A 261 -22.79 7.65 -0.85
N ASP A 262 -21.97 8.73 -0.91
CA ASP A 262 -22.20 9.85 -1.83
C ASP A 262 -22.18 9.40 -3.29
N ALA A 263 -21.23 8.51 -3.65
CA ALA A 263 -21.14 7.94 -4.98
C ALA A 263 -22.38 7.11 -5.33
N ALA A 264 -22.83 6.26 -4.39
CA ALA A 264 -24.04 5.44 -4.58
C ALA A 264 -25.30 6.30 -4.69
N ALA A 265 -25.42 7.36 -3.89
CA ALA A 265 -26.55 8.31 -3.98
C ALA A 265 -26.58 9.03 -5.35
N SER A 266 -25.42 9.39 -5.88
CA SER A 266 -25.29 9.97 -7.21
C SER A 266 -25.64 8.96 -8.30
N SER A 267 -25.27 7.67 -8.11
CA SER A 267 -25.62 6.59 -9.02
C SER A 267 -27.15 6.32 -9.07
N VAL A 268 -27.87 6.50 -7.93
CA VAL A 268 -29.34 6.46 -7.92
C VAL A 268 -29.91 7.54 -8.83
N LYS A 269 -29.42 8.79 -8.69
CA LYS A 269 -29.87 9.91 -9.54
C LYS A 269 -29.59 9.68 -11.02
N SER A 270 -28.42 9.07 -11.34
CA SER A 270 -28.11 8.66 -12.72
C SER A 270 -29.10 7.62 -13.24
N ALA A 271 -29.43 6.60 -12.43
CA ALA A 271 -30.41 5.58 -12.81
C ALA A 271 -31.82 6.18 -12.99
N GLU A 272 -32.25 7.11 -12.14
CA GLU A 272 -33.51 7.84 -12.28
C GLU A 272 -33.54 8.69 -13.56
N GLY A 273 -32.39 9.23 -13.98
CA GLY A 273 -32.21 9.95 -15.24
C GLY A 273 -32.57 9.14 -16.49
N THR A 274 -32.46 7.80 -16.44
CA THR A 274 -32.85 6.93 -17.57
C THR A 274 -34.36 6.91 -17.86
N LEU A 275 -35.16 7.41 -16.93
CA LEU A 275 -36.61 7.56 -17.08
C LEU A 275 -37.00 8.93 -17.69
N LEU A 276 -36.06 9.86 -17.79
CA LEU A 276 -36.27 11.19 -18.34
C LEU A 276 -36.02 11.23 -19.85
N PRO A 277 -36.57 12.21 -20.57
CA PRO A 277 -36.22 12.42 -21.97
C PRO A 277 -34.73 12.66 -22.18
N SER A 278 -34.25 12.34 -23.38
CA SER A 278 -32.91 12.73 -23.83
C SER A 278 -32.96 13.48 -25.15
N VAL A 279 -32.05 14.45 -25.33
CA VAL A 279 -31.92 15.26 -26.53
C VAL A 279 -30.50 15.17 -27.06
N THR A 280 -30.38 14.74 -28.32
CA THR A 280 -29.08 14.58 -29.00
C THR A 280 -29.11 15.39 -30.29
N ALA A 281 -28.11 16.25 -30.50
CA ALA A 281 -27.84 16.88 -31.78
C ALA A 281 -26.87 16.02 -32.57
N SER A 282 -27.08 15.90 -33.88
CA SER A 282 -26.17 15.21 -34.78
C SER A 282 -25.96 16.02 -36.04
N ALA A 283 -24.73 16.01 -36.58
CA ALA A 283 -24.39 16.57 -37.88
C ALA A 283 -23.43 15.58 -38.57
N GLY A 284 -23.64 15.39 -39.88
CA GLY A 284 -22.80 14.45 -40.61
C GLY A 284 -22.71 14.78 -42.08
N VAL A 285 -21.58 14.38 -42.68
CA VAL A 285 -21.38 14.39 -44.11
C VAL A 285 -20.91 13.01 -44.53
N SER A 286 -21.47 12.49 -45.62
CA SER A 286 -21.05 11.22 -46.22
C SER A 286 -21.03 11.23 -47.71
N ARG A 287 -20.15 10.39 -48.27
CA ARG A 287 -20.09 10.05 -49.66
C ARG A 287 -20.32 8.54 -49.81
N SER A 288 -21.25 8.15 -50.67
CA SER A 288 -21.46 6.75 -50.97
C SER A 288 -21.27 6.49 -52.46
N TYR A 289 -20.90 5.27 -52.79
CA TYR A 289 -20.75 4.74 -54.12
C TYR A 289 -21.61 3.49 -54.22
N LEU A 290 -22.33 3.35 -55.35
CA LEU A 290 -23.10 2.16 -55.69
C LEU A 290 -22.76 1.75 -57.10
N ASN A 291 -22.62 0.44 -57.34
CA ASN A 291 -22.48 -0.21 -58.63
C ASN A 291 -23.32 -1.47 -58.63
N THR A 292 -24.16 -1.61 -59.64
CA THR A 292 -25.09 -2.72 -59.81
C THR A 292 -24.74 -3.47 -61.11
N SER A 293 -24.70 -4.82 -61.05
CA SER A 293 -24.39 -5.64 -62.21
C SER A 293 -25.28 -6.89 -62.23
N PRO A 294 -26.05 -7.15 -63.30
CA PRO A 294 -26.28 -6.21 -64.44
C PRO A 294 -26.94 -4.94 -63.96
N THR A 295 -26.78 -3.86 -64.73
CA THR A 295 -27.42 -2.56 -64.44
C THR A 295 -28.91 -2.72 -64.27
N ASP A 296 -29.44 -2.35 -63.11
CA ASP A 296 -30.86 -2.42 -62.77
C ASP A 296 -31.40 -1.00 -62.63
N LEU A 297 -32.47 -0.71 -63.37
CA LEU A 297 -33.13 0.58 -63.37
C LEU A 297 -33.72 0.99 -62.04
N ASN A 298 -33.82 0.07 -61.08
CA ASN A 298 -34.24 0.36 -59.71
C ASN A 298 -33.12 0.92 -58.83
N TYR A 299 -31.86 0.95 -59.32
CA TYR A 299 -30.72 1.47 -58.63
C TYR A 299 -30.02 2.57 -59.43
N SER A 300 -29.59 3.65 -58.74
CA SER A 300 -28.80 4.71 -59.35
C SER A 300 -27.32 4.45 -59.08
N ASP A 301 -26.60 3.93 -60.10
CA ASP A 301 -25.15 3.71 -60.00
C ASP A 301 -24.40 5.04 -59.97
N GLY A 302 -23.27 5.04 -59.23
CA GLY A 302 -22.38 6.18 -59.14
C GLY A 302 -22.18 6.71 -57.72
N TYR A 303 -21.78 7.95 -57.62
CA TYR A 303 -21.47 8.62 -56.35
C TYR A 303 -22.65 9.49 -55.90
N SER A 304 -22.97 9.44 -54.60
CA SER A 304 -23.87 10.39 -53.96
C SER A 304 -23.20 11.05 -52.79
N HIS A 305 -23.55 12.30 -52.53
CA HIS A 305 -23.11 13.08 -51.39
C HIS A 305 -24.31 13.43 -50.53
N SER A 306 -24.20 13.24 -49.23
CA SER A 306 -25.23 13.65 -48.30
C SER A 306 -24.63 14.47 -47.13
N ALA A 307 -25.40 15.47 -46.72
CA ALA A 307 -25.13 16.22 -45.50
C ALA A 307 -26.43 16.25 -44.67
N ASN A 308 -26.31 15.97 -43.40
CA ASN A 308 -27.45 15.98 -42.50
C ASN A 308 -27.13 16.74 -41.23
N VAL A 309 -28.09 17.49 -40.72
CA VAL A 309 -28.08 18.11 -39.39
C VAL A 309 -29.46 17.83 -38.78
N GLY A 310 -29.45 17.41 -37.52
CA GLY A 310 -30.71 17.07 -36.85
C GLY A 310 -30.59 17.15 -35.34
N VAL A 311 -31.72 17.26 -34.71
CA VAL A 311 -31.91 17.12 -33.25
C VAL A 311 -32.94 16.07 -33.00
N THR A 312 -32.61 15.08 -32.19
CA THR A 312 -33.50 13.98 -31.83
C THR A 312 -33.88 14.06 -30.36
N LEU A 313 -35.17 14.14 -30.07
CA LEU A 313 -35.74 13.97 -28.73
C LEU A 313 -36.23 12.53 -28.59
N SER A 314 -35.72 11.82 -27.58
CA SER A 314 -36.13 10.47 -27.23
C SER A 314 -36.83 10.49 -25.87
N ILE A 315 -38.09 10.08 -25.81
CA ILE A 315 -38.89 10.01 -24.57
C ILE A 315 -39.19 8.54 -24.29
N PRO A 316 -38.60 7.96 -23.24
CA PRO A 316 -38.88 6.55 -22.88
C PRO A 316 -40.25 6.45 -22.22
N ILE A 317 -41.23 5.88 -22.94
CA ILE A 317 -42.61 5.70 -22.42
C ILE A 317 -42.72 4.41 -21.60
N TYR A 318 -42.22 3.31 -22.13
CA TYR A 318 -42.24 2.01 -21.47
C TYR A 318 -41.04 1.17 -21.91
N GLN A 319 -40.29 0.63 -20.95
CA GLN A 319 -39.06 -0.15 -21.18
C GLN A 319 -39.15 -1.58 -20.61
N GLY A 320 -40.35 -2.20 -20.61
CA GLY A 320 -40.53 -3.55 -20.08
C GLY A 320 -40.21 -3.70 -18.59
N GLY A 321 -40.25 -2.62 -17.80
CA GLY A 321 -39.92 -2.61 -16.37
C GLY A 321 -38.43 -2.53 -16.05
N ARG A 322 -37.52 -2.58 -17.05
CA ARG A 322 -36.06 -2.61 -16.84
C ARG A 322 -35.56 -1.37 -16.14
N ALA A 323 -35.95 -0.18 -16.54
CA ALA A 323 -35.49 1.06 -15.95
C ALA A 323 -35.91 1.18 -14.46
N SER A 324 -37.20 0.83 -14.16
CA SER A 324 -37.69 0.83 -12.78
C SER A 324 -36.94 -0.17 -11.89
N ALA A 325 -36.61 -1.36 -12.42
CA ALA A 325 -35.82 -2.36 -11.72
C ALA A 325 -34.38 -1.86 -11.47
N GLN A 326 -33.77 -1.18 -12.45
CA GLN A 326 -32.43 -0.59 -12.30
C GLN A 326 -32.41 0.51 -11.23
N VAL A 327 -33.43 1.36 -11.15
CA VAL A 327 -33.55 2.36 -10.08
C VAL A 327 -33.67 1.68 -8.71
N ARG A 328 -34.55 0.65 -8.58
CA ARG A 328 -34.65 -0.10 -7.31
C ARG A 328 -33.32 -0.75 -6.93
N LYS A 329 -32.63 -1.39 -7.87
CA LYS A 329 -31.29 -1.97 -7.65
C LYS A 329 -30.32 -0.92 -7.15
N SER A 330 -30.28 0.27 -7.73
CA SER A 330 -29.40 1.35 -7.29
C SER A 330 -29.76 1.87 -5.87
N LYS A 331 -31.05 1.89 -5.51
CA LYS A 331 -31.51 2.23 -4.17
C LYS A 331 -31.09 1.20 -3.12
N GLU A 332 -31.18 -0.10 -3.46
CA GLU A 332 -30.68 -1.17 -2.58
C GLU A 332 -29.15 -1.09 -2.43
N SER A 333 -28.40 -0.79 -3.51
CA SER A 333 -26.95 -0.56 -3.45
C SER A 333 -26.60 0.64 -2.56
N LEU A 334 -27.39 1.71 -2.54
CA LEU A 334 -27.25 2.82 -1.62
C LEU A 334 -27.51 2.37 -0.17
N GLY A 335 -28.54 1.56 0.06
CA GLY A 335 -28.82 0.94 1.36
C GLY A 335 -27.64 0.12 1.86
N GLN A 336 -27.07 -0.73 1.01
CA GLN A 336 -25.87 -1.50 1.30
C GLN A 336 -24.68 -0.61 1.66
N ALA A 337 -24.40 0.43 0.88
CA ALA A 337 -23.30 1.36 1.16
C ALA A 337 -23.44 2.07 2.52
N ARG A 338 -24.66 2.37 2.95
CA ARG A 338 -24.93 2.97 4.29
C ARG A 338 -24.61 1.97 5.40
N ILE A 339 -25.01 0.71 5.24
CA ILE A 339 -24.71 -0.35 6.22
C ILE A 339 -23.20 -0.56 6.31
N GLU A 340 -22.46 -0.47 5.20
CA GLU A 340 -21.00 -0.61 5.18
C GLU A 340 -20.29 0.49 6.00
N VAL A 341 -20.85 1.68 6.08
CA VAL A 341 -20.35 2.73 7.01
C VAL A 341 -20.49 2.28 8.47
N ASP A 342 -21.60 1.66 8.83
CA ASP A 342 -21.81 1.18 10.20
C ASP A 342 -20.87 -0.01 10.50
N VAL A 343 -20.67 -0.92 9.54
CA VAL A 343 -19.66 -1.99 9.64
C VAL A 343 -18.27 -1.41 9.88
N SER A 344 -17.87 -0.41 9.09
CA SER A 344 -16.56 0.26 9.26
C SER A 344 -16.42 0.93 10.62
N ARG A 345 -17.48 1.55 11.15
CA ARG A 345 -17.48 2.16 12.49
C ARG A 345 -17.26 1.14 13.58
N GLU A 346 -17.95 0.00 13.51
CA GLU A 346 -17.79 -1.06 14.52
C GLU A 346 -16.43 -1.74 14.43
N GLN A 347 -15.87 -1.94 13.23
CA GLN A 347 -14.50 -2.45 13.05
C GLN A 347 -13.46 -1.49 13.66
N VAL A 348 -13.58 -0.19 13.40
CA VAL A 348 -12.69 0.81 13.99
C VAL A 348 -12.83 0.85 15.52
N ARG A 349 -14.04 0.81 16.05
CA ARG A 349 -14.27 0.74 17.51
C ARG A 349 -13.63 -0.49 18.14
N GLN A 350 -13.79 -1.64 17.51
CA GLN A 350 -13.17 -2.91 17.95
C GLN A 350 -11.65 -2.82 17.92
N ALA A 351 -11.07 -2.29 16.83
CA ALA A 351 -9.61 -2.14 16.67
C ALA A 351 -9.01 -1.23 17.77
N ILE A 352 -9.66 -0.09 18.06
CA ILE A 352 -9.22 0.83 19.12
C ILE A 352 -9.29 0.17 20.49
N THR A 353 -10.40 -0.51 20.80
CA THR A 353 -10.58 -1.18 22.09
C THR A 353 -9.52 -2.25 22.30
N SER A 354 -9.23 -3.03 21.26
CA SER A 354 -8.18 -4.05 21.28
C SER A 354 -6.79 -3.44 21.44
N ALA A 355 -6.48 -2.39 20.68
CA ALA A 355 -5.18 -1.71 20.76
C ALA A 355 -4.96 -1.07 22.14
N TRP A 356 -6.01 -0.47 22.72
CA TRP A 356 -5.95 0.13 24.05
C TRP A 356 -5.71 -0.91 25.14
N ALA A 357 -6.43 -2.04 25.10
CA ALA A 357 -6.23 -3.15 26.03
C ALA A 357 -4.81 -3.73 25.91
N SER A 358 -4.31 -3.89 24.67
CA SER A 358 -2.95 -4.37 24.41
C SER A 358 -1.89 -3.41 24.97
N TYR A 359 -2.10 -2.09 24.83
CA TYR A 359 -1.19 -1.09 25.38
C TYR A 359 -1.16 -1.12 26.92
N ALA A 360 -2.32 -1.22 27.56
CA ALA A 360 -2.40 -1.33 29.01
C ALA A 360 -1.70 -2.62 29.51
N ALA A 361 -1.96 -3.75 28.88
CA ALA A 361 -1.31 -5.02 29.19
C ALA A 361 0.21 -4.98 28.97
N ALA A 362 0.68 -4.40 27.86
CA ALA A 362 2.10 -4.27 27.56
C ALA A 362 2.83 -3.38 28.60
N LYS A 363 2.17 -2.31 29.06
CA LYS A 363 2.72 -1.43 30.10
C LYS A 363 2.97 -2.16 31.42
N GLU A 364 1.97 -2.92 31.89
CA GLU A 364 2.10 -3.75 33.10
C GLU A 364 3.08 -4.91 32.88
N GLY A 365 3.10 -5.51 31.68
CA GLY A 365 4.03 -6.56 31.29
C GLY A 365 5.49 -6.14 31.39
N VAL A 366 5.84 -4.92 30.99
CA VAL A 366 7.22 -4.40 31.15
C VAL A 366 7.61 -4.29 32.63
N ILE A 367 6.70 -3.82 33.49
CA ILE A 367 6.96 -3.70 34.93
C ILE A 367 7.17 -5.09 35.53
N ALA A 368 6.30 -6.04 35.25
CA ALA A 368 6.37 -7.40 35.77
C ALA A 368 7.62 -8.14 35.30
N ASN A 369 7.95 -8.05 33.99
CA ASN A 369 9.13 -8.73 33.44
C ASN A 369 10.45 -8.14 33.95
N ARG A 370 10.52 -6.83 34.24
CA ARG A 370 11.69 -6.25 34.92
C ARG A 370 11.89 -6.80 36.32
N ALA A 371 10.81 -6.95 37.08
CA ALA A 371 10.88 -7.58 38.40
C ALA A 371 11.30 -9.06 38.29
N LEU A 372 10.75 -9.78 37.29
CA LEU A 372 11.10 -11.17 37.02
C LEU A 372 12.60 -11.34 36.69
N VAL A 373 13.16 -10.50 35.83
CA VAL A 373 14.60 -10.53 35.50
C VAL A 373 15.45 -10.33 36.74
N ASN A 374 15.12 -9.34 37.57
CA ASN A 374 15.88 -9.07 38.80
C ASN A 374 15.82 -10.25 39.77
N ALA A 375 14.64 -10.83 39.99
CA ALA A 375 14.44 -11.99 40.87
C ALA A 375 15.17 -13.23 40.34
N ALA A 376 15.05 -13.54 39.05
CA ALA A 376 15.74 -14.68 38.45
C ALA A 376 17.29 -14.55 38.51
N GLN A 377 17.82 -13.34 38.31
CA GLN A 377 19.27 -13.13 38.46
C GLN A 377 19.76 -13.31 39.88
N LEU A 378 19.01 -12.84 40.88
CA LEU A 378 19.34 -13.03 42.29
C LEU A 378 19.25 -14.52 42.65
N ALA A 379 18.21 -15.24 42.19
CA ALA A 379 18.07 -16.67 42.41
C ALA A 379 19.23 -17.45 41.77
N LEU A 380 19.62 -17.14 40.54
CA LEU A 380 20.79 -17.78 39.90
C LEU A 380 22.07 -17.59 40.71
N ALA A 381 22.33 -16.35 41.18
CA ALA A 381 23.50 -16.06 42.00
C ALA A 381 23.49 -16.90 43.29
N GLY A 382 22.36 -16.97 44.00
CA GLY A 382 22.22 -17.79 45.20
C GLY A 382 22.41 -19.29 44.93
N VAL A 383 21.81 -19.82 43.85
CA VAL A 383 21.94 -21.25 43.50
C VAL A 383 23.39 -21.61 43.12
N ILE A 384 24.15 -20.68 42.52
CA ILE A 384 25.58 -20.89 42.25
C ILE A 384 26.38 -20.99 43.55
N GLU A 385 26.17 -20.08 44.53
CA GLU A 385 26.81 -20.11 45.82
C GLU A 385 26.47 -21.37 46.65
N GLU A 386 25.17 -21.75 46.67
CA GLU A 386 24.71 -22.97 47.34
C GLU A 386 25.27 -24.24 46.70
N ARG A 387 25.46 -24.29 45.38
CA ARG A 387 26.12 -25.39 44.67
C ARG A 387 27.60 -25.49 45.07
N ASP A 388 28.29 -24.37 45.16
CA ASP A 388 29.73 -24.39 45.45
C ASP A 388 30.03 -24.88 46.87
N VAL A 389 29.05 -24.79 47.78
CA VAL A 389 29.14 -25.42 49.12
C VAL A 389 28.46 -26.78 49.19
N GLY A 390 28.01 -27.35 48.04
CA GLY A 390 27.46 -28.70 47.97
C GLY A 390 25.98 -28.86 48.35
N GLN A 391 25.24 -27.76 48.53
CA GLN A 391 23.80 -27.78 48.92
C GLN A 391 22.85 -27.83 47.70
N ARG A 392 23.36 -27.60 46.48
CA ARG A 392 22.61 -27.66 45.24
C ARG A 392 23.33 -28.49 44.20
N THR A 393 22.57 -28.91 43.20
CA THR A 393 23.08 -29.73 42.09
C THR A 393 23.48 -28.85 40.87
N THR A 394 24.25 -29.41 39.96
CA THR A 394 24.52 -28.79 38.65
C THR A 394 23.23 -28.50 37.88
N LEU A 395 22.24 -29.40 37.99
CA LEU A 395 20.94 -29.25 37.32
C LEU A 395 20.18 -28.00 37.84
N ASP A 396 20.26 -27.72 39.18
CA ASP A 396 19.60 -26.51 39.72
C ASP A 396 20.20 -25.25 39.14
N VAL A 397 21.52 -25.16 38.94
CA VAL A 397 22.18 -24.03 38.27
C VAL A 397 21.75 -23.89 36.78
N LEU A 398 21.65 -25.02 36.04
CA LEU A 398 21.20 -25.02 34.65
C LEU A 398 19.73 -24.54 34.55
N ASN A 399 18.86 -24.97 35.46
CA ASN A 399 17.46 -24.53 35.52
C ASN A 399 17.38 -23.02 35.86
N ALA A 400 18.08 -22.55 36.89
CA ALA A 400 18.09 -21.14 37.25
C ALA A 400 18.64 -20.26 36.10
N GLN A 401 19.62 -20.74 35.33
CA GLN A 401 20.11 -20.05 34.14
C GLN A 401 19.06 -20.02 33.05
N ALA A 402 18.32 -21.10 32.82
CA ALA A 402 17.20 -21.13 31.87
C ALA A 402 16.12 -20.10 32.23
N ASP A 403 15.80 -19.96 33.51
CA ASP A 403 14.86 -18.97 34.01
C ASP A 403 15.36 -17.53 33.74
N VAL A 404 16.63 -17.25 33.96
CA VAL A 404 17.24 -15.92 33.67
C VAL A 404 17.17 -15.61 32.19
N ILE A 405 17.54 -16.54 31.30
CA ILE A 405 17.53 -16.28 29.85
C ILE A 405 16.09 -16.06 29.34
N ASN A 406 15.14 -16.86 29.82
CA ASN A 406 13.72 -16.71 29.47
C ASN A 406 13.20 -15.35 29.95
N ALA A 407 13.43 -14.96 31.19
CA ALA A 407 13.04 -13.66 31.73
C ALA A 407 13.65 -12.48 30.94
N ARG A 408 14.91 -12.60 30.50
CA ARG A 408 15.56 -11.58 29.65
C ARG A 408 14.96 -11.50 28.24
N ILE A 409 14.56 -12.61 27.65
CA ILE A 409 13.86 -12.65 26.36
C ILE A 409 12.48 -12.03 26.51
N ASP A 410 11.75 -12.38 27.59
CA ASP A 410 10.40 -11.87 27.86
C ASP A 410 10.39 -10.35 28.05
N ILE A 411 11.38 -9.75 28.74
CA ILE A 411 11.43 -8.29 28.87
C ILE A 411 11.71 -7.60 27.54
N VAL A 412 12.57 -8.16 26.70
CA VAL A 412 12.83 -7.63 25.35
C VAL A 412 11.57 -7.67 24.48
N GLY A 413 10.79 -8.77 24.60
CA GLY A 413 9.48 -8.91 23.96
C GLY A 413 8.48 -7.85 24.45
N ALA A 414 8.36 -7.71 25.77
CA ALA A 414 7.44 -6.75 26.39
C ALA A 414 7.76 -5.29 26.03
N GLU A 415 9.06 -4.92 25.97
CA GLU A 415 9.49 -3.59 25.56
C GLU A 415 9.15 -3.31 24.07
N ARG A 416 9.34 -4.29 23.18
CA ARG A 416 8.88 -4.20 21.78
C ARG A 416 7.37 -3.99 21.71
N ASP A 417 6.62 -4.81 22.44
CA ASP A 417 5.15 -4.82 22.40
C ASP A 417 4.56 -3.50 22.93
N LEU A 418 5.17 -2.90 23.95
CA LEU A 418 4.77 -1.61 24.47
C LEU A 418 4.94 -0.49 23.41
N VAL A 419 6.06 -0.50 22.70
CA VAL A 419 6.28 0.46 21.59
C VAL A 419 5.23 0.24 20.52
N LEU A 420 5.06 -0.99 20.01
CA LEU A 420 4.12 -1.31 18.93
C LEU A 420 2.67 -1.02 19.31
N ALA A 421 2.26 -1.30 20.55
CA ALA A 421 0.92 -0.99 21.03
C ALA A 421 0.62 0.52 21.00
N SER A 422 1.62 1.37 21.25
CA SER A 422 1.45 2.83 21.13
C SER A 422 1.23 3.29 19.68
N TYR A 423 1.90 2.66 18.71
CA TYR A 423 1.68 2.89 17.28
C TYR A 423 0.31 2.34 16.82
N ALA A 424 -0.07 1.17 17.34
CA ALA A 424 -1.36 0.54 17.02
C ALA A 424 -2.55 1.41 17.44
N ILE A 425 -2.48 2.09 18.60
CA ILE A 425 -3.53 3.05 19.01
C ILE A 425 -3.64 4.19 18.00
N LEU A 426 -2.52 4.79 17.58
CA LEU A 426 -2.54 5.89 16.61
C LEU A 426 -3.08 5.45 15.26
N GLN A 427 -2.72 4.23 14.79
CA GLN A 427 -3.24 3.62 13.59
C GLN A 427 -4.76 3.39 13.70
N ALA A 428 -5.21 2.74 14.78
CA ALA A 428 -6.62 2.47 15.00
C ALA A 428 -7.48 3.74 15.15
N MET A 429 -6.86 4.87 15.51
CA MET A 429 -7.50 6.18 15.55
C MET A 429 -7.52 6.91 14.20
N GLY A 430 -6.85 6.39 13.17
CA GLY A 430 -6.67 7.11 11.91
C GLY A 430 -5.72 8.30 12.02
N ARG A 431 -4.78 8.26 12.95
CA ARG A 431 -3.86 9.38 13.26
C ARG A 431 -2.38 9.05 13.13
N LEU A 432 -2.03 7.90 12.57
CA LEU A 432 -0.64 7.52 12.31
C LEU A 432 -0.16 8.15 10.99
N SER A 433 0.12 9.44 11.01
CA SER A 433 0.49 10.22 9.82
C SER A 433 1.92 10.74 9.87
N ILE A 434 2.45 11.10 8.69
CA ILE A 434 3.79 11.67 8.52
C ILE A 434 3.96 12.97 9.31
N GLU A 435 2.91 13.81 9.37
CA GLU A 435 2.94 15.10 10.09
C GLU A 435 3.02 14.89 11.59
N ARG A 436 2.20 13.96 12.14
CA ARG A 436 2.20 13.69 13.60
C ARG A 436 3.47 13.00 14.09
N LEU A 437 4.06 12.17 13.23
CA LEU A 437 5.34 11.53 13.54
C LEU A 437 6.54 12.45 13.26
N GLY A 438 6.33 13.63 12.65
CA GLY A 438 7.39 14.57 12.29
C GLY A 438 8.40 14.00 11.29
N LEU A 439 7.91 13.20 10.33
CA LEU A 439 8.78 12.56 9.34
C LEU A 439 9.30 13.59 8.33
N GLN A 440 10.60 13.53 8.04
CA GLN A 440 11.29 14.43 7.10
C GLN A 440 11.13 13.93 5.65
N VAL A 441 9.90 14.00 5.13
CA VAL A 441 9.56 13.55 3.76
C VAL A 441 8.61 14.53 3.08
N ALA A 442 8.72 14.63 1.76
CA ALA A 442 7.72 15.36 0.97
C ALA A 442 6.39 14.59 1.00
N ARG A 443 5.32 15.29 1.33
CA ARG A 443 3.96 14.73 1.29
C ARG A 443 3.55 14.49 -0.16
N TYR A 444 2.92 13.35 -0.40
CA TYR A 444 2.24 13.10 -1.66
C TYR A 444 0.92 13.87 -1.69
N GLU A 445 0.73 14.73 -2.73
CA GLU A 445 -0.48 15.53 -2.92
C GLU A 445 -1.36 14.94 -4.03
N PRO A 446 -2.42 14.20 -3.70
CA PRO A 446 -3.30 13.58 -4.70
C PRO A 446 -3.97 14.60 -5.63
N LYS A 447 -4.19 15.82 -5.15
CA LYS A 447 -4.86 16.89 -5.90
C LYS A 447 -4.10 17.34 -7.15
N ASP A 448 -2.78 17.18 -7.19
CA ASP A 448 -1.96 17.64 -8.32
C ASP A 448 -2.31 16.87 -9.60
N HIS A 449 -2.36 15.54 -9.51
CA HIS A 449 -2.75 14.69 -10.64
C HIS A 449 -4.23 14.92 -11.01
N TYR A 450 -5.13 14.93 -10.03
CA TYR A 450 -6.54 15.19 -10.25
C TYR A 450 -6.77 16.50 -11.05
N ASN A 451 -6.14 17.60 -10.63
CA ASN A 451 -6.26 18.88 -11.32
C ASN A 451 -5.68 18.88 -12.72
N ALA A 452 -4.65 18.09 -12.97
CA ALA A 452 -4.02 17.98 -14.30
C ALA A 452 -4.89 17.19 -15.32
N VAL A 453 -5.75 16.26 -14.85
CA VAL A 453 -6.48 15.34 -15.74
C VAL A 453 -7.98 15.61 -15.82
N LYS A 454 -8.64 16.11 -14.77
CA LYS A 454 -10.11 16.23 -14.67
C LYS A 454 -10.80 16.96 -15.83
N ASP A 455 -10.09 17.85 -16.52
CA ASP A 455 -10.62 18.65 -17.64
C ASP A 455 -9.88 18.40 -18.96
N LYS A 456 -8.99 17.40 -19.00
CA LYS A 456 -8.22 17.04 -20.19
C LYS A 456 -9.13 16.49 -21.28
N TRP A 457 -8.99 16.99 -22.51
CA TRP A 457 -9.85 16.62 -23.63
C TRP A 457 -9.31 15.45 -24.46
N TYR A 458 -7.99 15.41 -24.68
CA TYR A 458 -7.31 14.41 -25.50
C TYR A 458 -5.83 14.30 -25.10
N GLY A 459 -5.17 13.28 -25.62
CA GLY A 459 -3.75 13.02 -25.41
C GLY A 459 -3.53 11.75 -24.58
N LEU A 460 -2.48 11.00 -24.94
CA LEU A 460 -2.18 9.68 -24.39
C LEU A 460 -1.13 9.72 -23.27
N ARG A 461 -0.49 10.88 -23.03
CA ARG A 461 0.54 11.00 -21.98
C ARG A 461 -0.12 11.23 -20.63
N ALA A 462 0.27 10.42 -19.65
CA ALA A 462 -0.05 10.68 -18.25
C ALA A 462 0.77 11.88 -17.72
N PRO A 463 0.23 12.68 -16.78
CA PRO A 463 1.01 13.72 -16.13
C PRO A 463 2.27 13.13 -15.47
N GLY A 464 3.43 13.73 -15.77
CA GLY A 464 4.73 13.27 -15.22
C GLY A 464 5.46 12.21 -16.05
N GLN A 465 4.94 11.88 -17.25
CA GLN A 465 5.64 11.04 -18.26
C GLN A 465 6.16 11.87 -19.43
#